data_c8f4973ef0817178a8e83f930cca0bd2
#
_entry.id   c8f4973ef0817178a8e83f930cca0bd2
#
_cell.length_a   1.000
_cell.length_b   1.000
_cell.length_c   1.000
_cell.angle_alpha   90.00
_cell.angle_beta   90.00
_cell.angle_gamma   90.00
#
_symmetry.space_group_name_H-M   'P 1'
#
loop_
_entity.id
_entity.type
_entity.pdbx_description
1 polymer ?
#
loop_
_entity_poly.entity_id
_entity_poly.type
_entity_poly.pdbx_seq_one_letter_code
_entity_poly.pdbx_strand_id
1 'polypeptide(L)'
;AALASRGVTLVFPEANLDDDIWGEARPEPMLEPVYEYKLQFAGVHAADKLAKLREWLREQGTSSAYVISALDEVAWLLNLRGASIPCHPVFPAYMIVTQHTAALFVDPRLIRPPIQTYLAKLQVSIYDYDAVWRSLREAEYERVFVDVRASYALVHAAGEDRTIVQTAASPVALAKARKNAVEILCMKRAYK
;
A
#
# COMPACT_ATOMS: atom_id res chain seq x y z
N ALA A 1 11.62 22.54 9.81
CA ALA A 1 12.65 23.59 9.63
C ALA A 1 12.07 24.88 9.01
N ALA A 2 11.43 24.83 7.83
CA ALA A 2 10.94 26.02 7.11
C ALA A 2 9.84 26.82 7.85
N LEU A 3 9.01 26.18 8.66
CA LEU A 3 7.96 26.84 9.45
C LEU A 3 8.54 27.47 10.73
N ALA A 4 9.44 26.75 11.40
CA ALA A 4 10.08 27.23 12.62
C ALA A 4 10.91 28.51 12.38
N SER A 5 11.57 28.62 11.22
CA SER A 5 12.29 29.85 10.85
C SER A 5 11.39 31.08 10.64
N ARG A 6 10.08 30.88 10.52
CA ARG A 6 9.05 31.92 10.39
C ARG A 6 8.26 32.12 11.69
N GLY A 7 8.68 31.53 12.81
CA GLY A 7 7.99 31.61 14.09
C GLY A 7 6.66 30.85 14.15
N VAL A 8 6.43 29.91 13.20
CA VAL A 8 5.23 29.09 13.15
C VAL A 8 5.50 27.76 13.86
N THR A 9 4.69 27.43 14.84
CA THR A 9 4.71 26.14 15.53
C THR A 9 3.67 25.22 14.87
N LEU A 10 4.12 24.06 14.41
CA LEU A 10 3.23 23.01 13.90
C LEU A 10 2.77 22.16 15.09
N VAL A 11 1.46 22.09 15.28
CA VAL A 11 0.84 21.28 16.34
C VAL A 11 0.10 20.12 15.69
N PHE A 12 0.33 18.91 16.20
CA PHE A 12 -0.36 17.70 15.79
C PHE A 12 -1.33 17.33 16.93
N PRO A 13 -2.64 17.62 16.79
CA PRO A 13 -3.61 17.20 17.78
C PRO A 13 -3.72 15.68 17.80
N GLU A 14 -3.96 15.08 18.97
CA GLU A 14 -4.15 13.63 19.12
C GLU A 14 -5.44 13.15 18.48
N ALA A 15 -6.48 13.99 18.47
CA ALA A 15 -7.76 13.71 17.84
C ALA A 15 -7.94 14.54 16.56
N ASN A 16 -8.57 13.94 15.55
CA ASN A 16 -8.96 14.67 14.35
C ASN A 16 -10.20 15.51 14.66
N LEU A 17 -10.11 16.82 14.49
CA LEU A 17 -11.23 17.73 14.75
C LEU A 17 -12.45 17.46 13.87
N ASP A 18 -12.26 16.90 12.67
CA ASP A 18 -13.36 16.50 11.79
C ASP A 18 -14.19 15.35 12.39
N ASP A 19 -13.57 14.47 13.19
CA ASP A 19 -14.27 13.39 13.87
C ASP A 19 -15.21 13.91 14.96
N ASP A 20 -14.83 14.98 15.64
CA ASP A 20 -15.69 15.66 16.64
C ASP A 20 -16.92 16.31 15.96
N ILE A 21 -16.74 16.85 14.74
CA ILE A 21 -17.83 17.46 13.97
C ILE A 21 -18.77 16.39 13.42
N TRP A 22 -18.24 15.28 12.91
CA TRP A 22 -19.04 14.20 12.36
C TRP A 22 -19.77 13.41 13.42
N GLY A 23 -19.13 13.14 14.56
CA GLY A 23 -19.72 12.38 15.66
C GLY A 23 -20.36 11.07 15.18
N GLU A 24 -21.57 10.80 15.63
CA GLU A 24 -22.35 9.60 15.26
C GLU A 24 -22.86 9.61 13.80
N ALA A 25 -22.83 10.76 13.12
CA ALA A 25 -23.25 10.88 11.72
C ALA A 25 -22.18 10.43 10.72
N ARG A 26 -21.00 9.99 11.19
CA ARG A 26 -19.94 9.50 10.32
C ARG A 26 -20.41 8.25 9.54
N PRO A 27 -20.36 8.28 8.18
CA PRO A 27 -20.78 7.13 7.41
C PRO A 27 -19.87 5.92 7.67
N GLU A 28 -20.48 4.74 7.79
CA GLU A 28 -19.72 3.50 7.88
C GLU A 28 -18.88 3.25 6.63
N PRO A 29 -17.66 2.72 6.78
CA PRO A 29 -16.83 2.34 5.65
C PRO A 29 -17.54 1.32 4.75
N MET A 30 -17.43 1.46 3.44
CA MET A 30 -17.92 0.44 2.51
C MET A 30 -17.05 -0.82 2.62
N LEU A 31 -17.65 -1.92 3.08
CA LEU A 31 -16.98 -3.20 3.34
C LEU A 31 -17.28 -4.22 2.24
N GLU A 32 -17.01 -3.87 0.99
CA GLU A 32 -17.14 -4.79 -0.12
C GLU A 32 -15.96 -5.77 -0.19
N PRO A 33 -16.21 -7.09 -0.32
CA PRO A 33 -15.16 -8.08 -0.32
C PRO A 33 -14.13 -7.86 -1.43
N VAL A 34 -12.87 -8.06 -1.08
CA VAL A 34 -11.77 -8.10 -2.04
C VAL A 34 -11.86 -9.37 -2.89
N TYR A 35 -11.56 -9.25 -4.17
CA TYR A 35 -11.57 -10.34 -5.13
C TYR A 35 -10.30 -10.40 -5.98
N GLU A 36 -10.00 -11.59 -6.50
CA GLU A 36 -8.85 -11.81 -7.37
C GLU A 36 -9.09 -11.23 -8.78
N TYR A 37 -8.16 -10.41 -9.24
CA TYR A 37 -8.09 -9.98 -10.63
C TYR A 37 -7.33 -11.02 -11.44
N LYS A 38 -8.06 -11.88 -12.13
CA LYS A 38 -7.54 -13.10 -12.76
C LYS A 38 -6.41 -12.83 -13.75
N LEU A 39 -5.48 -13.78 -13.87
CA LEU A 39 -4.30 -13.68 -14.73
C LEU A 39 -4.63 -13.33 -16.18
N GLN A 40 -5.77 -13.84 -16.71
CA GLN A 40 -6.23 -13.51 -18.07
C GLN A 40 -6.47 -12.01 -18.32
N PHE A 41 -6.61 -11.21 -17.25
CA PHE A 41 -6.74 -9.75 -17.30
C PHE A 41 -5.50 -9.03 -16.78
N ALA A 42 -4.81 -9.61 -15.82
CA ALA A 42 -3.60 -9.03 -15.24
C ALA A 42 -2.36 -9.24 -16.13
N GLY A 43 -2.29 -10.35 -16.86
CA GLY A 43 -1.22 -10.70 -17.79
C GLY A 43 0.09 -11.14 -17.14
N VAL A 44 0.30 -10.84 -15.85
CA VAL A 44 1.50 -11.20 -15.06
C VAL A 44 1.06 -11.66 -13.69
N HIS A 45 1.67 -12.73 -13.18
CA HIS A 45 1.38 -13.22 -11.83
C HIS A 45 1.83 -12.24 -10.75
N ALA A 46 1.09 -12.15 -9.65
CA ALA A 46 1.47 -11.32 -8.50
C ALA A 46 2.81 -11.75 -7.90
N ALA A 47 3.12 -13.04 -7.92
CA ALA A 47 4.41 -13.57 -7.48
C ALA A 47 5.59 -12.94 -8.25
N ASP A 48 5.46 -12.80 -9.58
CA ASP A 48 6.50 -12.21 -10.42
C ASP A 48 6.66 -10.70 -10.16
N LYS A 49 5.56 -10.01 -9.88
CA LYS A 49 5.57 -8.59 -9.51
C LYS A 49 6.26 -8.37 -8.17
N LEU A 50 5.94 -9.22 -7.16
CA LEU A 50 6.60 -9.21 -5.85
C LEU A 50 8.09 -9.54 -5.97
N ALA A 51 8.45 -10.50 -6.81
CA ALA A 51 9.85 -10.87 -7.05
C ALA A 51 10.65 -9.67 -7.60
N LYS A 52 10.10 -8.93 -8.57
CA LYS A 52 10.73 -7.71 -9.12
C LYS A 52 10.92 -6.61 -8.06
N LEU A 53 9.92 -6.40 -7.19
CA LEU A 53 10.07 -5.44 -6.11
C LEU A 53 11.13 -5.87 -5.10
N ARG A 54 11.19 -7.17 -4.77
CA ARG A 54 12.23 -7.74 -3.90
C ARG A 54 13.63 -7.65 -4.52
N GLU A 55 13.74 -7.78 -5.84
CA GLU A 55 14.99 -7.57 -6.57
C GLU A 55 15.47 -6.12 -6.45
N TRP A 56 14.58 -5.16 -6.67
CA TRP A 56 14.86 -3.75 -6.44
C TRP A 56 15.31 -3.49 -4.99
N LEU A 57 14.63 -4.08 -4.00
CA LEU A 57 15.00 -3.95 -2.59
C LEU A 57 16.40 -4.51 -2.28
N ARG A 58 16.80 -5.59 -2.92
CA ARG A 58 18.16 -6.15 -2.77
C ARG A 58 19.26 -5.18 -3.22
N GLU A 59 18.98 -4.38 -4.24
CA GLU A 59 19.89 -3.33 -4.71
C GLU A 59 19.99 -2.16 -3.72
N GLN A 60 18.97 -1.97 -2.85
CA GLN A 60 18.96 -0.89 -1.87
C GLN A 60 19.66 -1.23 -0.54
N GLY A 61 20.05 -2.49 -0.33
CA GLY A 61 20.72 -2.96 0.89
C GLY A 61 19.94 -4.06 1.63
N THR A 62 20.61 -4.74 2.56
CA THR A 62 20.13 -5.99 3.14
C THR A 62 18.92 -5.83 4.08
N SER A 63 18.85 -4.74 4.84
CA SER A 63 17.79 -4.49 5.82
C SER A 63 16.83 -3.39 5.36
N SER A 64 16.31 -3.52 4.13
CA SER A 64 15.43 -2.53 3.52
C SER A 64 13.99 -3.01 3.45
N ALA A 65 13.04 -2.10 3.72
CA ALA A 65 11.61 -2.32 3.51
C ALA A 65 11.03 -1.26 2.57
N TYR A 66 10.05 -1.64 1.77
CA TYR A 66 9.23 -0.73 0.98
C TYR A 66 7.80 -0.72 1.50
N VAL A 67 7.33 0.48 1.88
CA VAL A 67 5.97 0.67 2.38
C VAL A 67 5.10 1.25 1.27
N ILE A 68 4.04 0.54 0.92
CA ILE A 68 3.09 0.93 -0.11
C ILE A 68 1.82 1.41 0.57
N SER A 69 1.49 2.68 0.38
CA SER A 69 0.25 3.31 0.87
C SER A 69 -0.72 3.66 -0.25
N ALA A 70 -0.29 3.62 -1.50
CA ALA A 70 -1.15 3.87 -2.65
C ALA A 70 -2.02 2.64 -2.93
N LEU A 71 -3.34 2.80 -2.79
CA LEU A 71 -4.32 1.70 -2.87
C LEU A 71 -4.28 0.96 -4.22
N ASP A 72 -4.09 1.70 -5.29
CA ASP A 72 -3.99 1.18 -6.65
C ASP A 72 -2.68 0.41 -6.89
N GLU A 73 -1.61 0.75 -6.19
CA GLU A 73 -0.35 0.01 -6.23
C GLU A 73 -0.47 -1.31 -5.48
N VAL A 74 -1.08 -1.33 -4.29
CA VAL A 74 -1.38 -2.56 -3.53
C VAL A 74 -2.25 -3.50 -4.38
N ALA A 75 -3.35 -2.97 -4.92
CA ALA A 75 -4.28 -3.73 -5.74
C ALA A 75 -3.61 -4.31 -7.00
N TRP A 76 -2.78 -3.52 -7.69
CA TRP A 76 -2.05 -3.97 -8.88
C TRP A 76 -0.98 -5.00 -8.55
N LEU A 77 -0.20 -4.77 -7.50
CA LEU A 77 0.91 -5.65 -7.10
C LEU A 77 0.42 -7.06 -6.75
N LEU A 78 -0.69 -7.14 -6.02
CA LEU A 78 -1.27 -8.39 -5.57
C LEU A 78 -2.29 -9.00 -6.54
N ASN A 79 -2.57 -8.38 -7.69
CA ASN A 79 -3.67 -8.78 -8.56
C ASN A 79 -5.01 -8.91 -7.81
N LEU A 80 -5.28 -7.98 -6.92
CA LEU A 80 -6.53 -7.89 -6.16
C LEU A 80 -7.31 -6.64 -6.54
N ARG A 81 -8.62 -6.69 -6.37
CA ARG A 81 -9.52 -5.55 -6.55
C ARG A 81 -10.53 -5.52 -5.42
N GLY A 82 -11.07 -4.35 -5.15
CA GLY A 82 -12.17 -4.14 -4.23
C GLY A 82 -13.16 -3.14 -4.79
N ALA A 83 -14.16 -2.78 -4.01
CA ALA A 83 -15.17 -1.79 -4.36
C ALA A 83 -15.45 -0.82 -3.19
N SER A 84 -14.47 -0.64 -2.30
CA SER A 84 -14.61 0.24 -1.13
C SER A 84 -14.68 1.73 -1.49
N ILE A 85 -14.30 2.09 -2.71
CA ILE A 85 -14.40 3.46 -3.24
C ILE A 85 -15.25 3.43 -4.50
N PRO A 86 -16.35 4.21 -4.58
CA PRO A 86 -17.19 4.26 -5.76
C PRO A 86 -16.38 4.56 -7.04
N CYS A 87 -16.64 3.80 -8.10
CA CYS A 87 -15.98 3.92 -9.41
C CYS A 87 -14.47 3.67 -9.41
N HIS A 88 -13.88 3.21 -8.29
CA HIS A 88 -12.46 2.90 -8.19
C HIS A 88 -12.24 1.50 -7.60
N PRO A 89 -11.71 0.53 -8.37
CA PRO A 89 -11.67 -0.87 -7.96
C PRO A 89 -10.48 -1.18 -7.02
N VAL A 90 -10.43 -0.46 -5.91
CA VAL A 90 -9.41 -0.58 -4.86
C VAL A 90 -10.05 -0.85 -3.51
N PHE A 91 -9.23 -1.11 -2.52
CA PHE A 91 -9.62 -1.32 -1.13
C PHE A 91 -8.60 -0.66 -0.21
N PRO A 92 -9.00 -0.14 0.97
CA PRO A 92 -8.09 0.42 1.94
C PRO A 92 -7.10 -0.63 2.44
N ALA A 93 -5.81 -0.38 2.23
CA ALA A 93 -4.76 -1.26 2.70
C ALA A 93 -3.41 -0.53 2.73
N TYR A 94 -2.52 -1.03 3.58
CA TYR A 94 -1.08 -0.78 3.49
C TYR A 94 -0.36 -2.09 3.19
N MET A 95 0.83 -1.99 2.62
CA MET A 95 1.67 -3.15 2.43
C MET A 95 3.12 -2.83 2.78
N ILE A 96 3.77 -3.74 3.50
CA ILE A 96 5.20 -3.68 3.78
C ILE A 96 5.86 -4.88 3.10
N VAL A 97 6.82 -4.60 2.23
CA VAL A 97 7.58 -5.63 1.51
C VAL A 97 9.04 -5.50 1.86
N THR A 98 9.65 -6.61 2.24
CA THR A 98 11.10 -6.75 2.41
C THR A 98 11.65 -7.70 1.34
N GLN A 99 12.94 -7.97 1.37
CA GLN A 99 13.54 -9.00 0.51
C GLN A 99 12.94 -10.40 0.71
N HIS A 100 12.49 -10.71 1.93
CA HIS A 100 12.06 -12.04 2.33
C HIS A 100 10.58 -12.13 2.67
N THR A 101 9.98 -11.06 3.16
CA THR A 101 8.61 -11.04 3.67
C THR A 101 7.72 -10.07 2.88
N ALA A 102 6.43 -10.30 2.99
CA ALA A 102 5.42 -9.36 2.51
C ALA A 102 4.23 -9.40 3.49
N ALA A 103 3.83 -8.24 3.97
CA ALA A 103 2.73 -8.07 4.92
C ALA A 103 1.68 -7.13 4.33
N LEU A 104 0.43 -7.58 4.31
CA LEU A 104 -0.75 -6.81 3.91
C LEU A 104 -1.52 -6.42 5.17
N PHE A 105 -1.74 -5.13 5.37
CA PHE A 105 -2.53 -4.55 6.45
C PHE A 105 -3.86 -4.10 5.88
N VAL A 106 -4.93 -4.77 6.26
CA VAL A 106 -6.26 -4.61 5.67
C VAL A 106 -7.34 -4.97 6.67
N ASP A 107 -8.53 -4.38 6.57
CA ASP A 107 -9.68 -4.81 7.38
C ASP A 107 -9.98 -6.30 7.08
N PRO A 108 -9.92 -7.19 8.10
CA PRO A 108 -10.11 -8.63 7.90
C PRO A 108 -11.49 -8.98 7.33
N ARG A 109 -12.51 -8.11 7.52
CA ARG A 109 -13.86 -8.30 6.97
C ARG A 109 -13.89 -8.26 5.44
N LEU A 110 -12.91 -7.62 4.82
CA LEU A 110 -12.75 -7.57 3.35
C LEU A 110 -12.14 -8.86 2.76
N ILE A 111 -11.47 -9.67 3.58
CA ILE A 111 -10.67 -10.81 3.13
C ILE A 111 -11.40 -12.13 3.40
N ARG A 112 -12.06 -12.65 2.39
CA ARG A 112 -12.74 -13.96 2.46
C ARG A 112 -11.78 -15.14 2.28
N PRO A 113 -12.16 -16.37 2.70
CA PRO A 113 -11.29 -17.55 2.65
C PRO A 113 -10.57 -17.81 1.31
N PRO A 114 -11.20 -17.61 0.12
CA PRO A 114 -10.48 -17.79 -1.14
C PRO A 114 -9.30 -16.83 -1.30
N ILE A 115 -9.44 -15.58 -0.83
CA ILE A 115 -8.37 -14.57 -0.90
C ILE A 115 -7.30 -14.85 0.16
N GLN A 116 -7.67 -15.34 1.35
CA GLN A 116 -6.70 -15.81 2.34
C GLN A 116 -5.80 -16.90 1.76
N THR A 117 -6.42 -17.91 1.12
CA THR A 117 -5.68 -19.00 0.44
C THR A 117 -4.79 -18.47 -0.69
N TYR A 118 -5.27 -17.50 -1.46
CA TYR A 118 -4.50 -16.87 -2.53
C TYR A 118 -3.27 -16.13 -1.97
N LEU A 119 -3.44 -15.31 -0.94
CA LEU A 119 -2.36 -14.57 -0.29
C LEU A 119 -1.34 -15.49 0.40
N ALA A 120 -1.81 -16.58 1.02
CA ALA A 120 -0.94 -17.59 1.61
C ALA A 120 -0.02 -18.24 0.56
N LYS A 121 -0.54 -18.55 -0.65
CA LYS A 121 0.29 -19.07 -1.76
C LYS A 121 1.34 -18.06 -2.24
N LEU A 122 1.08 -16.77 -2.11
CA LEU A 122 2.03 -15.69 -2.41
C LEU A 122 3.00 -15.41 -1.27
N GLN A 123 2.88 -16.12 -0.14
CA GLN A 123 3.63 -15.85 1.09
C GLN A 123 3.45 -14.41 1.59
N VAL A 124 2.21 -13.91 1.50
CA VAL A 124 1.79 -12.60 2.03
C VAL A 124 1.03 -12.84 3.32
N SER A 125 1.57 -12.34 4.43
CA SER A 125 0.91 -12.35 5.73
C SER A 125 -0.15 -11.27 5.80
N ILE A 126 -1.27 -11.54 6.48
CA ILE A 126 -2.40 -10.62 6.61
C ILE A 126 -2.45 -10.13 8.06
N TYR A 127 -2.60 -8.84 8.26
CA TYR A 127 -2.72 -8.18 9.55
C TYR A 127 -3.87 -7.18 9.54
N ASP A 128 -4.37 -6.83 10.71
CA ASP A 128 -5.36 -5.77 10.86
C ASP A 128 -4.82 -4.44 10.31
N TYR A 129 -5.71 -3.65 9.72
CA TYR A 129 -5.36 -2.40 9.04
C TYR A 129 -4.49 -1.47 9.91
N ASP A 130 -4.90 -1.27 11.18
CA ASP A 130 -4.19 -0.37 12.09
C ASP A 130 -2.90 -0.95 12.68
N ALA A 131 -2.66 -2.25 12.50
CA ALA A 131 -1.43 -2.88 12.93
C ALA A 131 -0.17 -2.37 12.19
N VAL A 132 -0.36 -1.70 11.05
CA VAL A 132 0.75 -1.09 10.28
C VAL A 132 1.58 -0.13 11.14
N TRP A 133 0.92 0.67 11.98
CA TRP A 133 1.59 1.67 12.83
C TRP A 133 2.53 1.05 13.84
N ARG A 134 2.07 -0.02 14.52
CA ARG A 134 2.90 -0.77 15.44
C ARG A 134 4.01 -1.51 14.70
N SER A 135 3.69 -2.15 13.59
CA SER A 135 4.68 -2.90 12.80
C SER A 135 5.83 -2.01 12.32
N LEU A 136 5.53 -0.76 11.93
CA LEU A 136 6.57 0.19 11.51
C LEU A 136 7.43 0.67 12.69
N ARG A 137 6.83 0.91 13.85
CA ARG A 137 7.58 1.35 15.05
C ARG A 137 8.49 0.27 15.62
N GLU A 138 8.02 -0.97 15.65
CA GLU A 138 8.73 -2.11 16.26
C GLU A 138 9.74 -2.78 15.30
N ALA A 139 9.67 -2.49 14.01
CA ALA A 139 10.54 -3.11 13.04
C ALA A 139 11.97 -2.55 13.08
N GLU A 140 12.95 -3.43 12.99
CA GLU A 140 14.38 -3.09 12.96
C GLU A 140 14.91 -2.95 11.52
N TYR A 141 14.20 -2.22 10.66
CA TYR A 141 14.71 -1.90 9.31
C TYR A 141 15.76 -0.80 9.38
N GLU A 142 16.85 -0.95 8.64
CA GLU A 142 17.87 0.11 8.49
C GLU A 142 17.37 1.22 7.56
N ARG A 143 16.58 0.84 6.55
CA ARG A 143 16.02 1.76 5.55
C ARG A 143 14.56 1.44 5.28
N VAL A 144 13.72 2.45 5.35
CA VAL A 144 12.31 2.35 5.00
C VAL A 144 12.03 3.28 3.82
N PHE A 145 11.68 2.70 2.69
CA PHE A 145 11.33 3.47 1.49
C PHE A 145 9.82 3.72 1.45
N VAL A 146 9.44 4.96 1.21
CA VAL A 146 8.05 5.40 1.06
C VAL A 146 7.89 6.28 -0.18
N ASP A 147 6.70 6.29 -0.79
CA ASP A 147 6.37 7.22 -1.87
C ASP A 147 6.25 8.66 -1.32
N VAL A 148 6.58 9.65 -2.13
CA VAL A 148 6.47 11.08 -1.77
C VAL A 148 5.05 11.49 -1.36
N ARG A 149 4.04 10.74 -1.77
CA ARG A 149 2.62 10.96 -1.42
C ARG A 149 2.21 10.27 -0.11
N ALA A 150 3.12 9.56 0.55
CA ALA A 150 2.84 8.93 1.84
C ALA A 150 2.51 10.00 2.89
N SER A 151 1.59 9.67 3.81
CA SER A 151 1.24 10.58 4.90
C SER A 151 2.42 10.80 5.83
N TYR A 152 2.49 11.98 6.45
CA TYR A 152 3.51 12.27 7.46
C TYR A 152 3.45 11.27 8.64
N ALA A 153 2.25 10.86 9.05
CA ALA A 153 2.07 9.87 10.10
C ALA A 153 2.79 8.55 9.78
N LEU A 154 2.80 8.12 8.51
CA LEU A 154 3.50 6.92 8.08
C LEU A 154 5.01 7.08 8.16
N VAL A 155 5.55 8.22 7.70
CA VAL A 155 6.97 8.56 7.81
C VAL A 155 7.41 8.61 9.28
N HIS A 156 6.61 9.26 10.12
CA HIS A 156 6.88 9.37 11.56
C HIS A 156 6.85 8.00 12.26
N ALA A 157 5.88 7.14 11.94
CA ALA A 157 5.81 5.78 12.48
C ALA A 157 6.99 4.90 12.03
N ALA A 158 7.48 5.12 10.82
CA ALA A 158 8.64 4.41 10.28
C ALA A 158 9.99 4.90 10.86
N GLY A 159 10.04 6.09 11.50
CA GLY A 159 11.25 6.74 11.97
C GLY A 159 11.86 7.63 10.90
N GLU A 160 11.91 8.94 11.15
CA GLU A 160 12.34 9.94 10.15
C GLU A 160 13.82 9.79 9.76
N ASP A 161 14.65 9.31 10.67
CA ASP A 161 16.09 9.10 10.50
C ASP A 161 16.44 7.94 9.54
N ARG A 162 15.58 6.92 9.48
CA ARG A 162 15.75 5.74 8.62
C ARG A 162 14.81 5.74 7.39
N THR A 163 13.92 6.72 7.28
CA THR A 163 12.95 6.79 6.18
C THR A 163 13.53 7.54 4.99
N ILE A 164 13.49 6.89 3.82
CA ILE A 164 13.87 7.47 2.54
C ILE A 164 12.59 7.74 1.75
N VAL A 165 12.24 9.02 1.64
CA VAL A 165 11.12 9.44 0.81
C VAL A 165 11.56 9.41 -0.65
N GLN A 166 10.90 8.57 -1.45
CA GLN A 166 11.16 8.45 -2.88
C GLN A 166 10.59 9.67 -3.60
N THR A 167 11.48 10.54 -4.07
CA THR A 167 11.10 11.72 -4.89
C THR A 167 10.86 11.35 -6.37
N ALA A 168 11.42 10.23 -6.82
CA ALA A 168 11.11 9.62 -8.10
C ALA A 168 9.83 8.77 -7.98
N ALA A 169 9.25 8.39 -9.12
CA ALA A 169 8.10 7.49 -9.11
C ALA A 169 8.45 6.16 -8.41
N SER A 170 7.52 5.67 -7.61
CA SER A 170 7.59 4.38 -6.94
C SER A 170 7.98 3.26 -7.90
N PRO A 171 8.82 2.28 -7.51
CA PRO A 171 9.15 1.13 -8.37
C PRO A 171 7.89 0.37 -8.79
N VAL A 172 6.85 0.33 -7.95
CA VAL A 172 5.56 -0.28 -8.28
C VAL A 172 4.80 0.59 -9.28
N ALA A 173 4.76 1.92 -9.09
CA ALA A 173 4.13 2.85 -10.03
C ALA A 173 4.79 2.77 -11.42
N LEU A 174 6.11 2.71 -11.49
CA LEU A 174 6.85 2.55 -12.75
C LEU A 174 6.55 1.22 -13.45
N ALA A 175 6.53 0.12 -12.69
CA ALA A 175 6.17 -1.18 -13.21
C ALA A 175 4.73 -1.22 -13.74
N LYS A 176 3.79 -0.63 -12.99
CA LYS A 176 2.37 -0.48 -13.37
C LYS A 176 2.18 0.44 -14.58
N ALA A 177 3.01 1.48 -14.72
CA ALA A 177 2.96 2.39 -15.86
C ALA A 177 3.31 1.71 -17.18
N ARG A 178 4.19 0.71 -17.17
CA ARG A 178 4.57 -0.09 -18.33
C ARG A 178 3.59 -1.25 -18.51
N LYS A 179 2.53 -1.03 -19.32
CA LYS A 179 1.48 -2.02 -19.53
C LYS A 179 2.00 -3.21 -20.32
N ASN A 180 1.68 -4.42 -19.84
CA ASN A 180 1.92 -5.66 -20.60
C ASN A 180 0.91 -5.82 -21.76
N ALA A 181 1.12 -6.81 -22.63
CA ALA A 181 0.28 -7.02 -23.82
C ALA A 181 -1.21 -7.27 -23.49
N VAL A 182 -1.48 -7.96 -22.36
CA VAL A 182 -2.85 -8.26 -21.91
C VAL A 182 -3.52 -6.99 -21.39
N GLU A 183 -2.83 -6.20 -20.57
CA GLU A 183 -3.33 -4.91 -20.09
C GLU A 183 -3.63 -3.97 -21.26
N ILE A 184 -2.74 -3.89 -22.26
CA ILE A 184 -2.97 -3.08 -23.48
C ILE A 184 -4.23 -3.57 -24.22
N LEU A 185 -4.41 -4.89 -24.37
CA LEU A 185 -5.57 -5.45 -25.03
C LEU A 185 -6.86 -5.13 -24.26
N CYS A 186 -6.85 -5.25 -22.93
CA CYS A 186 -7.99 -4.92 -22.07
C CYS A 186 -8.34 -3.43 -22.18
N MET A 187 -7.36 -2.54 -22.16
CA MET A 187 -7.58 -1.10 -22.38
C MET A 187 -8.21 -0.81 -23.74
N LYS A 188 -7.66 -1.40 -24.83
CA LYS A 188 -8.24 -1.22 -26.17
C LYS A 188 -9.69 -1.70 -26.26
N ARG A 189 -10.07 -2.75 -25.51
CA ARG A 189 -11.47 -3.22 -25.47
C ARG A 189 -12.38 -2.29 -24.69
N ALA A 190 -11.87 -1.67 -23.62
CA ALA A 190 -12.64 -0.73 -22.80
C ALA A 190 -12.92 0.61 -23.50
N TYR A 191 -12.11 1.00 -24.49
CA TYR A 191 -12.27 2.23 -25.28
C TYR A 191 -13.10 2.05 -26.57
N LYS A 192 -13.65 0.87 -26.83
CA LYS A 192 -14.57 0.58 -27.95
C LYS A 192 -16.02 0.72 -27.50
#